data_657207dcc34449c20a0a9bb911c2afee
#
_entry.id   657207dcc34449c20a0a9bb911c2afee
#
_cell.length_a   1.000
_cell.length_b   1.000
_cell.length_c   1.000
_cell.angle_alpha   90.00
_cell.angle_beta   90.00
_cell.angle_gamma   90.00
#
_symmetry.space_group_name_H-M   'P 1'
#
loop_
_entity.id
_entity.type
_entity.pdbx_description
1 polymer ?
#
loop_
_entity_poly.entity_id
_entity_poly.type
_entity_poly.pdbx_seq_one_letter_code
_entity_poly.pdbx_strand_id
1 'polypeptide(L)'
;MKKNFLLDDIANKNKNCTGCSACYNICPIDALNMKADKLGFLYPDISEEKCVHCCLCSQTCPMLNARIESEDQTPICYAVQGEDELRKKSSSAGVFSLLASEILNLNGMVAGA
;
A
#
# COMPACT_ATOMS: atom_id res chain seq x y z
N MET A 1 -0.24 6.15 31.21
CA MET A 1 -1.03 6.17 29.97
C MET A 1 -0.04 6.43 28.82
N LYS A 2 0.28 5.39 28.01
CA LYS A 2 1.15 5.58 26.82
C LYS A 2 0.29 6.23 25.74
N LYS A 3 0.52 7.51 25.46
CA LYS A 3 -0.03 8.17 24.28
C LYS A 3 0.34 7.35 23.06
N ASN A 4 -0.64 7.00 22.22
CA ASN A 4 -0.41 6.40 20.90
C ASN A 4 0.20 7.46 19.97
N PHE A 5 1.45 7.78 20.22
CA PHE A 5 2.21 8.87 19.61
C PHE A 5 2.30 8.77 18.07
N LEU A 6 2.08 7.59 17.52
CA LEU A 6 2.31 7.30 16.11
C LEU A 6 1.12 7.54 15.20
N LEU A 7 -0.12 7.36 15.69
CA LEU A 7 -1.33 7.65 14.89
C LEU A 7 -1.75 9.10 15.00
N ASP A 8 -1.53 9.74 16.15
CA ASP A 8 -1.74 11.17 16.32
C ASP A 8 -0.83 11.97 15.39
N ASP A 9 0.41 11.53 15.15
CA ASP A 9 1.32 12.15 14.19
C ASP A 9 0.87 11.95 12.74
N ILE A 10 0.26 10.80 12.40
CA ILE A 10 -0.28 10.55 11.07
C ILE A 10 -1.62 11.27 10.88
N ALA A 11 -2.50 11.25 11.88
CA ALA A 11 -3.79 11.94 11.87
C ALA A 11 -3.63 13.47 11.91
N ASN A 12 -2.59 13.97 12.59
CA ASN A 12 -2.26 15.40 12.70
C ASN A 12 -1.49 15.96 11.49
N LYS A 13 -1.77 15.51 10.28
CA LYS A 13 -1.25 16.07 9.03
C LYS A 13 0.23 15.77 8.76
N ASN A 14 0.77 14.70 9.28
CA ASN A 14 2.09 14.29 8.86
C ASN A 14 2.01 13.88 7.38
N LYS A 15 2.74 14.59 6.55
CA LYS A 15 2.75 14.52 5.07
C LYS A 15 3.13 13.15 4.50
N ASN A 16 3.32 12.15 5.35
CA ASN A 16 3.79 10.82 4.97
C ASN A 16 2.66 9.79 4.84
N CYS A 17 1.41 10.12 5.19
CA CYS A 17 0.29 9.20 4.99
C CYS A 17 -0.03 9.08 3.50
N THR A 18 -0.07 7.85 2.98
CA THR A 18 -0.38 7.55 1.58
C THR A 18 -1.86 7.26 1.33
N GLY A 19 -2.71 7.33 2.37
CA GLY A 19 -4.15 7.05 2.25
C GLY A 19 -4.49 5.59 1.94
N CYS A 20 -3.57 4.66 2.18
CA CYS A 20 -3.72 3.24 1.78
C CYS A 20 -4.81 2.45 2.51
N SER A 21 -5.44 3.03 3.52
CA SER A 21 -6.53 2.44 4.33
C SER A 21 -6.17 1.16 5.11
N ALA A 22 -4.90 0.76 5.17
CA ALA A 22 -4.47 -0.43 5.91
C ALA A 22 -4.85 -0.36 7.40
N CYS A 23 -4.67 0.80 8.03
CA CYS A 23 -5.06 1.05 9.42
C CYS A 23 -6.58 0.95 9.66
N TYR A 24 -7.39 1.42 8.71
CA TYR A 24 -8.84 1.29 8.75
C TYR A 24 -9.27 -0.16 8.69
N ASN A 25 -8.75 -0.93 7.72
CA ASN A 25 -9.15 -2.31 7.50
C ASN A 25 -8.71 -3.27 8.63
N ILE A 26 -7.63 -2.97 9.35
CA ILE A 26 -7.14 -3.83 10.44
C ILE A 26 -7.85 -3.55 11.78
N CYS A 27 -8.62 -2.48 11.90
CA CYS A 27 -9.24 -2.09 13.17
C CYS A 27 -10.38 -3.04 13.55
N PRO A 28 -10.25 -3.86 14.62
CA PRO A 28 -11.23 -4.89 14.95
C PRO A 28 -12.53 -4.34 15.57
N ILE A 29 -12.56 -3.04 15.89
CA ILE A 29 -13.67 -2.38 16.61
C ILE A 29 -14.19 -1.15 15.85
N ASP A 30 -13.84 -1.00 14.59
CA ASP A 30 -14.28 0.12 13.74
C ASP A 30 -14.10 1.51 14.39
N ALA A 31 -12.98 1.69 15.09
CA ALA A 31 -12.63 2.97 15.71
C ALA A 31 -11.95 3.94 14.74
N LEU A 32 -11.66 3.53 13.50
CA LEU A 32 -10.99 4.33 12.49
C LEU A 32 -11.93 4.59 11.30
N ASN A 33 -11.90 5.83 10.82
CA ASN A 33 -12.53 6.23 9.57
C ASN A 33 -11.50 6.90 8.67
N MET A 34 -11.74 6.90 7.36
CA MET A 34 -10.91 7.65 6.41
C MET A 34 -11.66 8.93 6.03
N LYS A 35 -11.06 10.09 6.33
CA LYS A 35 -11.62 11.41 5.99
C LYS A 35 -10.78 12.07 4.90
N ALA A 36 -11.46 12.64 3.91
CA ALA A 36 -10.83 13.44 2.86
C ALA A 36 -10.45 14.83 3.40
N ASP A 37 -9.28 15.31 3.05
CA ASP A 37 -8.89 16.70 3.23
C ASP A 37 -9.50 17.60 2.14
N LYS A 38 -9.14 18.89 2.12
CA LYS A 38 -9.63 19.88 1.14
C LYS A 38 -9.22 19.58 -0.30
N LEU A 39 -8.19 18.77 -0.50
CA LEU A 39 -7.67 18.36 -1.81
C LEU A 39 -8.16 16.96 -2.22
N GLY A 40 -8.94 16.29 -1.36
CA GLY A 40 -9.48 14.96 -1.61
C GLY A 40 -8.58 13.81 -1.15
N PHE A 41 -7.44 14.06 -0.51
CA PHE A 41 -6.59 13.02 0.05
C PHE A 41 -7.20 12.43 1.31
N LEU A 42 -7.17 11.09 1.42
CA LEU A 42 -7.73 10.37 2.54
C LEU A 42 -6.72 10.24 3.69
N TYR A 43 -7.17 10.58 4.90
CA TYR A 43 -6.39 10.43 6.13
C TYR A 43 -7.19 9.69 7.20
N PRO A 44 -6.54 8.90 8.08
CA PRO A 44 -7.22 8.23 9.17
C PRO A 44 -7.71 9.23 10.22
N ASP A 45 -8.93 9.06 10.65
CA ASP A 45 -9.57 9.78 11.74
C ASP A 45 -9.98 8.77 12.81
N ILE A 46 -9.53 8.98 14.05
CA ILE A 46 -9.69 8.03 15.14
C ILE A 46 -10.78 8.51 16.10
N SER A 47 -11.76 7.65 16.37
CA SER A 47 -12.70 7.85 17.45
C SER A 47 -12.04 7.44 18.78
N GLU A 48 -11.62 8.42 19.60
CA GLU A 48 -11.00 8.17 20.90
C GLU A 48 -11.92 7.40 21.83
N GLU A 49 -13.24 7.60 21.74
CA GLU A 49 -14.24 6.92 22.56
C GLU A 49 -14.32 5.42 22.29
N LYS A 50 -14.04 5.00 21.04
CA LYS A 50 -14.08 3.59 20.63
C LYS A 50 -12.71 2.93 20.73
N CYS A 51 -11.63 3.69 20.65
CA CYS A 51 -10.29 3.16 20.53
C CYS A 51 -9.81 2.47 21.83
N VAL A 52 -9.51 1.19 21.76
CA VAL A 52 -8.94 0.40 22.87
C VAL A 52 -7.41 0.40 22.91
N HIS A 53 -6.77 1.20 22.10
CA HIS A 53 -5.31 1.36 22.05
C HIS A 53 -4.52 0.05 21.83
N CYS A 54 -5.05 -0.87 21.01
CA CYS A 54 -4.39 -2.15 20.71
C CYS A 54 -3.16 -2.04 19.80
N CYS A 55 -2.91 -0.88 19.19
CA CYS A 55 -1.77 -0.57 18.31
C CYS A 55 -1.67 -1.36 17.00
N LEU A 56 -2.67 -2.16 16.61
CA LEU A 56 -2.66 -2.92 15.36
C LEU A 56 -2.51 -2.03 14.14
N CYS A 57 -3.19 -0.90 14.12
CA CYS A 57 -3.11 0.10 13.06
C CYS A 57 -1.70 0.68 12.87
N SER A 58 -0.97 0.91 13.96
CA SER A 58 0.42 1.37 13.91
C SER A 58 1.37 0.28 13.40
N GLN A 59 1.16 -0.97 13.83
CA GLN A 59 1.98 -2.10 13.39
C GLN A 59 1.78 -2.43 11.91
N THR A 60 0.58 -2.21 11.39
CA THR A 60 0.25 -2.47 9.98
C THR A 60 0.64 -1.33 9.03
N CYS A 61 0.92 -0.13 9.54
CA CYS A 61 1.19 1.03 8.70
C CYS A 61 2.53 0.90 7.96
N PRO A 62 2.55 0.87 6.62
CA PRO A 62 3.80 0.76 5.87
C PRO A 62 4.70 1.97 6.06
N MET A 63 4.13 3.16 6.27
CA MET A 63 4.91 4.38 6.45
C MET A 63 5.59 4.48 7.81
N LEU A 64 5.04 3.81 8.84
CA LEU A 64 5.64 3.74 10.17
C LEU A 64 6.65 2.60 10.29
N ASN A 65 6.49 1.56 9.49
CA ASN A 65 7.28 0.34 9.54
C ASN A 65 8.10 0.13 8.26
N ALA A 66 8.29 1.17 7.46
CA ALA A 66 9.12 1.11 6.28
C ALA A 66 10.57 0.76 6.70
N ARG A 67 10.96 -0.48 6.47
CA ARG A 67 12.36 -0.84 6.47
C ARG A 67 12.93 -0.33 5.15
N ILE A 68 13.63 0.78 5.21
CA ILE A 68 14.49 1.19 4.10
C ILE A 68 15.70 0.25 4.19
N GLU A 69 15.58 -0.91 3.59
CA GLU A 69 16.73 -1.72 3.26
C GLU A 69 17.43 -0.97 2.13
N SER A 70 18.41 -0.17 2.51
CA SER A 70 19.36 0.38 1.55
C SER A 70 20.26 -0.77 1.10
N GLU A 71 19.75 -1.63 0.24
CA GLU A 71 20.66 -2.44 -0.57
C GLU A 71 21.30 -1.46 -1.55
N ASP A 72 22.60 -1.29 -1.43
CA ASP A 72 23.49 -0.57 -2.38
C ASP A 72 23.53 -1.25 -3.75
N GLN A 73 22.44 -1.84 -4.20
CA GLN A 73 22.31 -2.46 -5.49
C GLN A 73 21.81 -1.43 -6.49
N THR A 74 22.70 -1.00 -7.36
CA THR A 74 22.29 -0.23 -8.53
C THR A 74 21.29 -1.05 -9.32
N PRO A 75 20.03 -0.59 -9.49
CA PRO A 75 19.01 -1.36 -10.20
C PRO A 75 19.44 -1.58 -11.65
N ILE A 76 19.31 -2.82 -12.12
CA ILE A 76 19.52 -3.15 -13.53
C ILE A 76 18.24 -2.82 -14.29
N CYS A 77 18.34 -1.92 -15.25
CA CYS A 77 17.22 -1.53 -16.10
C CYS A 77 17.24 -2.32 -17.40
N TYR A 78 16.10 -2.86 -17.80
CA TYR A 78 15.91 -3.57 -19.06
C TYR A 78 14.88 -2.85 -19.92
N ALA A 79 15.16 -2.73 -21.22
CA ALA A 79 14.15 -2.37 -22.21
C ALA A 79 13.56 -3.68 -22.78
N VAL A 80 12.27 -3.93 -22.53
CA VAL A 80 11.60 -5.19 -22.90
C VAL A 80 10.28 -4.91 -23.60
N GLN A 81 9.93 -5.76 -24.54
CA GLN A 81 8.62 -5.76 -25.19
C GLN A 81 8.20 -7.19 -25.52
N GLY A 82 6.89 -7.42 -25.53
CA GLY A 82 6.31 -8.66 -26.02
C GLY A 82 6.29 -8.73 -27.56
N GLU A 83 6.02 -9.90 -28.10
CA GLU A 83 5.80 -10.10 -29.53
C GLU A 83 4.65 -9.26 -30.02
N ASP A 84 4.64 -8.92 -31.32
CA ASP A 84 3.68 -7.98 -31.92
C ASP A 84 2.22 -8.35 -31.70
N GLU A 85 1.88 -9.63 -31.80
CA GLU A 85 0.50 -10.09 -31.62
C GLU A 85 0.02 -9.95 -30.15
N LEU A 86 0.88 -10.23 -29.21
CA LEU A 86 0.59 -10.04 -27.78
C LEU A 86 0.52 -8.55 -27.43
N ARG A 87 1.46 -7.77 -27.97
CA ARG A 87 1.54 -6.33 -27.73
C ARG A 87 0.31 -5.59 -28.23
N LYS A 88 -0.21 -5.95 -29.43
CA LYS A 88 -1.45 -5.36 -29.99
C LYS A 88 -2.69 -5.58 -29.10
N LYS A 89 -2.71 -6.67 -28.33
CA LYS A 89 -3.81 -7.03 -27.42
C LYS A 89 -3.59 -6.59 -25.98
N SER A 90 -2.43 -6.00 -25.67
CA SER A 90 -2.04 -5.61 -24.32
C SER A 90 -2.00 -4.09 -24.17
N SER A 91 -2.17 -3.61 -22.94
CA SER A 91 -1.79 -2.24 -22.61
C SER A 91 -0.26 -2.15 -22.51
N SER A 92 0.34 -1.13 -23.06
CA SER A 92 1.80 -0.94 -23.06
C SER A 92 2.55 -2.02 -23.87
N ALA A 93 3.74 -2.45 -23.43
CA ALA A 93 4.61 -3.34 -24.19
C ALA A 93 4.27 -4.85 -24.09
N GLY A 94 3.19 -5.23 -23.42
CA GLY A 94 2.74 -6.63 -23.27
C GLY A 94 3.57 -7.48 -22.29
N VAL A 95 4.51 -6.87 -21.56
CA VAL A 95 5.41 -7.59 -20.64
C VAL A 95 4.66 -8.24 -19.48
N PHE A 96 3.63 -7.55 -18.94
CA PHE A 96 2.79 -8.14 -17.89
C PHE A 96 2.16 -9.44 -18.35
N SER A 97 1.59 -9.48 -19.55
CA SER A 97 0.95 -10.68 -20.11
C SER A 97 1.94 -11.83 -20.29
N LEU A 98 3.18 -11.55 -20.68
CA LEU A 98 4.24 -12.56 -20.79
C LEU A 98 4.58 -13.16 -19.41
N LEU A 99 4.86 -12.30 -18.44
CA LEU A 99 5.18 -12.75 -17.08
C LEU A 99 4.02 -13.51 -16.44
N ALA A 100 2.79 -13.00 -16.60
CA ALA A 100 1.59 -13.67 -16.09
C ALA A 100 1.41 -15.06 -16.69
N SER A 101 1.60 -15.21 -18.00
CA SER A 101 1.52 -16.50 -18.68
C SER A 101 2.55 -17.49 -18.14
N GLU A 102 3.78 -17.04 -17.92
CA GLU A 102 4.85 -17.88 -17.37
C GLU A 102 4.53 -18.36 -15.95
N ILE A 103 4.06 -17.46 -15.08
CA ILE A 103 3.67 -17.81 -13.71
C ILE A 103 2.51 -18.82 -13.70
N LEU A 104 1.51 -18.62 -14.58
CA LEU A 104 0.37 -19.54 -14.69
C LEU A 104 0.81 -20.92 -15.21
N ASN A 105 1.74 -20.99 -16.17
CA ASN A 105 2.32 -22.23 -16.68
C ASN A 105 3.07 -23.01 -15.59
N LEU A 106 3.63 -22.29 -14.61
CA LEU A 106 4.29 -22.85 -13.42
C LEU A 106 3.30 -23.18 -12.29
N ASN A 107 1.98 -23.20 -12.55
CA ASN A 107 0.91 -23.37 -11.56
C ASN A 107 0.90 -22.30 -10.45
N GLY A 108 1.44 -21.12 -10.72
CA GLY A 108 1.38 -19.97 -9.85
C GLY A 108 0.06 -19.21 -9.97
N MET A 109 -0.07 -18.15 -9.17
CA MET A 109 -1.21 -17.23 -9.20
C MET A 109 -0.74 -15.81 -9.57
N VAL A 110 -1.58 -15.11 -10.34
CA VAL A 110 -1.34 -13.71 -10.73
C VAL A 110 -2.51 -12.88 -10.23
N ALA A 111 -2.21 -11.76 -9.57
CA ALA A 111 -3.18 -10.77 -9.18
C ALA A 111 -2.87 -9.45 -9.89
N GLY A 112 -3.89 -8.76 -10.35
CA GLY A 112 -3.79 -7.47 -11.02
C GLY A 112 -4.96 -6.57 -10.63
N ALA A 113 -4.79 -5.25 -10.84
CA ALA A 113 -5.81 -4.23 -10.64
C ALA A 113 -6.20 -3.61 -11.99
#